data_7c01822c623496c0a2dcde09ca9a5127
#
_entry.id   7c01822c623496c0a2dcde09ca9a5127
#
_cell.length_a   1.000
_cell.length_b   1.000
_cell.length_c   1.000
_cell.angle_alpha   90.00
_cell.angle_beta   90.00
_cell.angle_gamma   90.00
#
_symmetry.space_group_name_H-M   'P 1'
#
loop_
_entity.id
_entity.type
_entity.pdbx_description
1 polymer ?
#
loop_
_entity_poly.entity_id
_entity_poly.type
_entity_poly.pdbx_seq_one_letter_code
_entity_poly.pdbx_strand_id
1 'polypeptide(L)'
;MAIATVRIGASHGDEALWKLGGERALDRPSTSVNIQMDDRQLPALAAGVVEHRTLKFVYKGQQRQVDPYGLLSRGGFWYIVGFDHLRNAQRVFRVDRIEGEITNGDAQSFTRPDGFDLAKAVPTELELLTEGDGDDAIATVLVDVALAQRVKAEFGDGAVLRERSDGSIEFAIPCANMNAFRGWLFAMVDRAEVLGPPRVREHIVNHLQQIAGNN
;
A
#
# COMPACT_ATOMS: atom_id res chain seq x y z
N MET A 1 -0.06 5.85 11.63
CA MET A 1 0.77 5.24 10.57
C MET A 1 0.86 3.74 10.84
N ALA A 2 0.20 2.91 10.06
CA ALA A 2 0.26 1.46 10.23
C ALA A 2 1.38 0.91 9.34
N ILE A 3 2.49 0.51 9.96
CA ILE A 3 3.52 -0.26 9.28
C ILE A 3 3.07 -1.71 9.35
N ALA A 4 2.70 -2.29 8.21
CA ALA A 4 2.34 -3.70 8.14
C ALA A 4 3.62 -4.53 8.32
N THR A 5 3.73 -5.25 9.44
CA THR A 5 4.80 -6.21 9.67
C THR A 5 4.39 -7.54 9.06
N VAL A 6 5.06 -7.94 7.98
CA VAL A 6 4.90 -9.28 7.40
C VAL A 6 5.71 -10.27 8.25
N ARG A 7 5.05 -11.25 8.89
CA ARG A 7 5.75 -12.40 9.47
C ARG A 7 6.15 -13.35 8.35
N ILE A 8 7.41 -13.34 8.00
CA ILE A 8 8.04 -14.40 7.22
C ILE A 8 8.49 -15.46 8.23
N GLY A 9 8.24 -16.72 7.94
CA GLY A 9 8.51 -17.85 8.82
C GLY A 9 9.89 -17.77 9.49
N ALA A 10 9.91 -18.10 10.78
CA ALA A 10 11.01 -17.90 11.70
C ALA A 10 12.36 -18.39 11.16
N SER A 11 13.32 -17.51 10.97
CA SER A 11 14.72 -17.60 11.39
C SER A 11 15.62 -16.45 10.91
N HIS A 12 15.30 -15.72 9.82
CA HIS A 12 16.19 -14.64 9.34
C HIS A 12 15.45 -13.34 8.93
N GLY A 13 14.11 -13.34 8.90
CA GLY A 13 13.31 -12.19 8.49
C GLY A 13 13.08 -11.15 9.58
N ASP A 14 13.04 -11.54 10.85
CA ASP A 14 12.72 -10.65 11.98
C ASP A 14 13.83 -9.61 12.24
N GLU A 15 15.11 -9.97 12.02
CA GLU A 15 16.22 -9.03 12.15
C GLU A 15 16.28 -7.99 11.02
N ALA A 16 15.85 -8.37 9.81
CA ALA A 16 15.86 -7.47 8.67
C ALA A 16 14.77 -6.38 8.77
N LEU A 17 13.60 -6.73 9.27
CA LEU A 17 12.48 -5.80 9.43
C LEU A 17 12.71 -4.76 10.54
N TRP A 18 13.44 -5.13 11.60
CA TRP A 18 13.83 -4.20 12.66
C TRP A 18 14.75 -3.07 12.16
N LYS A 19 15.67 -3.39 11.24
CA LYS A 19 16.61 -2.43 10.65
C LYS A 19 15.95 -1.45 9.67
N LEU A 20 14.69 -1.69 9.26
CA LEU A 20 13.91 -0.79 8.41
C LEU A 20 13.22 0.35 9.19
N GLY A 21 13.56 0.55 10.46
CA GLY A 21 13.06 1.68 11.27
C GLY A 21 11.69 1.45 11.90
N GLY A 22 11.26 0.19 12.04
CA GLY A 22 10.02 -0.16 12.75
C GLY A 22 10.22 -0.19 14.26
N GLU A 23 9.65 0.75 15.00
CA GLU A 23 9.52 0.63 16.46
C GLU A 23 8.67 -0.60 16.81
N ARG A 24 9.04 -1.28 17.92
CA ARG A 24 8.32 -2.43 18.49
C ARG A 24 6.84 -2.10 18.68
N ALA A 25 5.99 -2.55 17.79
CA ALA A 25 4.56 -2.69 18.06
C ALA A 25 4.34 -4.01 18.80
N LEU A 26 4.54 -3.99 20.12
CA LEU A 26 4.02 -5.01 21.02
C LEU A 26 2.49 -4.84 21.08
N ASP A 27 1.75 -5.93 20.81
CA ASP A 27 0.29 -6.09 20.92
C ASP A 27 -0.60 -5.30 19.94
N ARG A 28 -0.50 -5.66 18.63
CA ARG A 28 -1.64 -5.45 17.73
C ARG A 28 -1.90 -6.73 16.93
N PRO A 29 -3.15 -7.17 16.81
CA PRO A 29 -3.47 -8.30 15.96
C PRO A 29 -3.02 -7.96 14.54
N SER A 30 -2.14 -8.79 13.98
CA SER A 30 -1.70 -8.67 12.59
C SER A 30 -2.91 -8.99 11.71
N THR A 31 -3.58 -7.96 11.21
CA THR A 31 -4.50 -8.13 10.10
C THR A 31 -3.66 -8.50 8.89
N SER A 32 -3.64 -9.77 8.55
CA SER A 32 -3.03 -10.25 7.31
C SER A 32 -3.90 -9.76 6.16
N VAL A 33 -3.60 -8.55 5.68
CA VAL A 33 -4.13 -8.06 4.41
C VAL A 33 -3.52 -8.97 3.33
N ASN A 34 -4.36 -9.67 2.60
CA ASN A 34 -3.94 -10.49 1.47
C ASN A 34 -3.48 -9.54 0.34
N ILE A 35 -2.26 -9.03 0.48
CA ILE A 35 -1.61 -8.23 -0.53
C ILE A 35 -1.14 -9.22 -1.59
N GLN A 36 -1.72 -9.17 -2.78
CA GLN A 36 -1.25 -9.93 -3.93
C GLN A 36 0.15 -9.43 -4.31
N MET A 37 1.13 -9.95 -3.61
CA MET A 37 2.53 -9.81 -3.94
C MET A 37 3.05 -11.21 -4.27
N ASP A 38 3.78 -11.34 -5.38
CA ASP A 38 4.53 -12.57 -5.63
C ASP A 38 5.56 -12.70 -4.50
N ASP A 39 5.37 -13.69 -3.61
CA ASP A 39 6.26 -13.95 -2.47
C ASP A 39 7.73 -14.07 -2.88
N ARG A 40 8.01 -14.28 -4.16
CA ARG A 40 9.37 -14.36 -4.73
C ARG A 40 10.05 -13.00 -4.88
N GLN A 41 9.30 -11.92 -5.05
CA GLN A 41 9.88 -10.58 -5.27
C GLN A 41 10.27 -9.88 -3.96
N LEU A 42 9.53 -10.13 -2.88
CA LEU A 42 9.75 -9.45 -1.60
C LEU A 42 11.17 -9.63 -1.03
N PRO A 43 11.77 -10.84 -1.03
CA PRO A 43 13.12 -11.01 -0.54
C PRO A 43 14.16 -10.20 -1.31
N ALA A 44 14.03 -10.14 -2.65
CA ALA A 44 14.95 -9.36 -3.49
C ALA A 44 14.83 -7.86 -3.24
N LEU A 45 13.59 -7.35 -3.10
CA LEU A 45 13.32 -5.95 -2.77
C LEU A 45 13.84 -5.58 -1.37
N ALA A 46 13.58 -6.43 -0.37
CA ALA A 46 14.04 -6.22 0.99
C ALA A 46 15.57 -6.21 1.07
N ALA A 47 16.24 -7.17 0.41
CA ALA A 47 17.70 -7.20 0.33
C ALA A 47 18.26 -5.94 -0.34
N GLY A 48 17.64 -5.46 -1.42
CA GLY A 48 18.01 -4.23 -2.09
C GLY A 48 18.01 -3.03 -1.15
N VAL A 49 16.95 -2.89 -0.35
CA VAL A 49 16.82 -1.77 0.61
C VAL A 49 17.78 -1.91 1.78
N VAL A 50 17.87 -3.10 2.38
CA VAL A 50 18.67 -3.33 3.62
C VAL A 50 20.17 -3.30 3.35
N GLU A 51 20.60 -3.91 2.25
CA GLU A 51 22.01 -4.05 1.90
C GLU A 51 22.49 -2.97 0.93
N HIS A 52 21.62 -1.99 0.62
CA HIS A 52 21.90 -0.91 -0.35
C HIS A 52 22.39 -1.46 -1.70
N ARG A 53 21.62 -2.42 -2.25
CA ARG A 53 21.89 -3.01 -3.56
C ARG A 53 21.05 -2.34 -4.63
N THR A 54 21.68 -1.91 -5.71
CA THR A 54 20.96 -1.43 -6.89
C THR A 54 20.11 -2.55 -7.48
N LEU A 55 18.82 -2.30 -7.69
CA LEU A 55 17.88 -3.25 -8.28
C LEU A 55 17.78 -3.06 -9.78
N LYS A 56 17.62 -4.17 -10.52
CA LYS A 56 17.26 -4.14 -11.95
C LYS A 56 15.98 -4.94 -12.14
N PHE A 57 15.02 -4.36 -12.84
CA PHE A 57 13.72 -4.99 -13.15
C PHE A 57 13.08 -4.34 -14.37
N VAL A 58 12.04 -4.97 -14.93
CA VAL A 58 11.22 -4.39 -16.00
C VAL A 58 9.99 -3.72 -15.37
N TYR A 59 9.66 -2.53 -15.81
CA TYR A 59 8.51 -1.77 -15.36
C TYR A 59 7.82 -1.09 -16.53
N LYS A 60 6.57 -1.48 -16.81
CA LYS A 60 5.81 -1.00 -17.98
C LYS A 60 6.60 -1.19 -19.29
N GLY A 61 7.15 -2.40 -19.50
CA GLY A 61 7.92 -2.78 -20.67
C GLY A 61 9.30 -2.14 -20.77
N GLN A 62 9.78 -1.40 -19.77
CA GLN A 62 11.09 -0.75 -19.80
C GLN A 62 12.00 -1.27 -18.70
N GLN A 63 13.24 -1.57 -19.04
CA GLN A 63 14.29 -1.90 -18.07
C GLN A 63 14.55 -0.70 -17.16
N ARG A 64 14.57 -0.95 -15.85
CA ARG A 64 14.90 0.02 -14.82
C ARG A 64 16.10 -0.45 -14.03
N GLN A 65 16.91 0.52 -13.64
CA GLN A 65 17.95 0.36 -12.66
C GLN A 65 17.68 1.38 -11.55
N VAL A 66 17.46 0.90 -10.32
CA VAL A 66 16.95 1.71 -9.21
C VAL A 66 17.78 1.47 -7.96
N ASP A 67 18.23 2.54 -7.31
CA ASP A 67 18.81 2.49 -5.98
C ASP A 67 17.68 2.63 -4.95
N PRO A 68 17.24 1.55 -4.30
CA PRO A 68 16.05 1.57 -3.46
C PRO A 68 16.32 2.24 -2.11
N TYR A 69 15.62 3.34 -1.85
CA TYR A 69 15.71 4.06 -0.58
C TYR A 69 14.76 3.51 0.49
N GLY A 70 13.69 2.84 0.09
CA GLY A 70 12.76 2.23 1.03
C GLY A 70 11.61 1.50 0.36
N LEU A 71 10.95 0.64 1.14
CA LEU A 71 9.79 -0.16 0.77
C LEU A 71 8.65 0.16 1.75
N LEU A 72 7.47 0.49 1.23
CA LEU A 72 6.30 0.91 2.02
C LEU A 72 5.03 0.27 1.46
N SER A 73 4.14 -0.18 2.36
CA SER A 73 2.77 -0.57 2.02
C SER A 73 1.81 0.59 2.26
N ARG A 74 0.98 0.91 1.25
CA ARG A 74 -0.07 1.92 1.34
C ARG A 74 -1.21 1.61 0.36
N GLY A 75 -2.47 1.82 0.78
CA GLY A 75 -3.64 1.54 -0.05
C GLY A 75 -3.72 0.09 -0.54
N GLY A 76 -3.25 -0.87 0.25
CA GLY A 76 -3.22 -2.27 -0.13
C GLY A 76 -2.15 -2.64 -1.17
N PHE A 77 -1.24 -1.72 -1.53
CA PHE A 77 -0.14 -1.97 -2.46
C PHE A 77 1.22 -1.73 -1.82
N TRP A 78 2.23 -2.44 -2.34
CA TRP A 78 3.61 -2.17 -2.00
C TRP A 78 4.24 -1.20 -2.98
N TYR A 79 5.02 -0.29 -2.44
CA TYR A 79 5.75 0.73 -3.20
C TYR A 79 7.23 0.66 -2.85
N ILE A 80 8.08 0.67 -3.87
CA ILE A 80 9.50 0.93 -3.70
C ILE A 80 9.80 2.37 -4.13
N VAL A 81 10.49 3.09 -3.29
CA VAL A 81 10.96 4.44 -3.58
C VAL A 81 12.46 4.39 -3.75
N GLY A 82 12.98 5.01 -4.79
CA GLY A 82 14.40 5.03 -5.04
C GLY A 82 14.81 5.95 -6.16
N PHE A 83 16.11 6.03 -6.42
CA PHE A 83 16.67 6.79 -7.53
C PHE A 83 16.66 5.94 -8.81
N ASP A 84 15.91 6.38 -9.79
CA ASP A 84 15.83 5.75 -11.11
C ASP A 84 16.94 6.29 -12.02
N HIS A 85 17.93 5.47 -12.32
CA HIS A 85 19.06 5.84 -13.16
C HIS A 85 18.65 6.20 -14.60
N LEU A 86 17.57 5.58 -15.13
CA LEU A 86 17.07 5.92 -16.47
C LEU A 86 16.47 7.32 -16.53
N ARG A 87 15.83 7.78 -15.43
CA ARG A 87 15.19 9.10 -15.37
C ARG A 87 16.01 10.14 -14.64
N ASN A 88 17.12 9.72 -14.04
CA ASN A 88 18.01 10.56 -13.21
C ASN A 88 17.22 11.33 -12.13
N ALA A 89 16.27 10.64 -11.47
CA ALA A 89 15.37 11.24 -10.47
C ALA A 89 14.84 10.20 -9.48
N GLN A 90 14.44 10.68 -8.29
CA GLN A 90 13.67 9.87 -7.37
C GLN A 90 12.31 9.50 -7.99
N ARG A 91 11.94 8.24 -7.89
CA ARG A 91 10.68 7.68 -8.41
C ARG A 91 10.07 6.71 -7.42
N VAL A 92 8.76 6.54 -7.58
CA VAL A 92 7.95 5.57 -6.85
C VAL A 92 7.46 4.50 -7.83
N PHE A 93 7.64 3.24 -7.47
CA PHE A 93 7.22 2.10 -8.28
C PHE A 93 6.29 1.22 -7.47
N ARG A 94 5.12 0.91 -8.01
CA ARG A 94 4.26 -0.12 -7.43
C ARG A 94 4.84 -1.49 -7.74
N VAL A 95 4.99 -2.31 -6.70
CA VAL A 95 5.65 -3.62 -6.81
C VAL A 95 4.87 -4.58 -7.69
N ASP A 96 3.55 -4.58 -7.62
CA ASP A 96 2.67 -5.42 -8.45
C ASP A 96 2.72 -5.11 -9.96
N ARG A 97 3.38 -4.02 -10.35
CA ARG A 97 3.60 -3.64 -11.75
C ARG A 97 5.02 -3.94 -12.24
N ILE A 98 5.83 -4.56 -11.40
CA ILE A 98 7.16 -5.04 -11.77
C ILE A 98 6.98 -6.34 -12.55
N GLU A 99 7.56 -6.40 -13.73
CA GLU A 99 7.45 -7.53 -14.65
C GLU A 99 8.69 -8.41 -14.51
N GLY A 100 8.46 -9.73 -14.39
CA GLY A 100 9.54 -10.72 -14.35
C GLY A 100 10.33 -10.72 -13.03
N GLU A 101 11.59 -11.10 -13.13
CA GLU A 101 12.49 -11.27 -12.00
C GLU A 101 13.21 -9.96 -11.63
N ILE A 102 13.41 -9.76 -10.32
CA ILE A 102 14.20 -8.65 -9.79
C ILE A 102 15.62 -9.16 -9.50
N THR A 103 16.62 -8.50 -10.07
CA THR A 103 18.02 -8.83 -9.81
C THR A 103 18.67 -7.77 -8.93
N ASN A 104 19.47 -8.22 -7.97
CA ASN A 104 20.24 -7.38 -7.07
C ASN A 104 21.67 -7.21 -7.58
N GLY A 105 22.17 -5.98 -7.53
CA GLY A 105 23.59 -5.68 -7.72
C GLY A 105 24.44 -5.98 -6.49
N ASP A 106 25.64 -5.42 -6.46
CA ASP A 106 26.56 -5.57 -5.32
C ASP A 106 26.00 -4.87 -4.08
N ALA A 107 26.38 -5.37 -2.90
CA ALA A 107 26.03 -4.73 -1.63
C ALA A 107 26.75 -3.37 -1.51
N GLN A 108 26.11 -2.41 -0.81
CA GLN A 108 26.64 -1.06 -0.58
C GLN A 108 26.95 -0.30 -1.88
N SER A 109 26.17 -0.54 -2.95
CA SER A 109 26.37 0.10 -4.26
C SER A 109 25.91 1.55 -4.32
N PHE A 110 25.13 2.01 -3.33
CA PHE A 110 24.68 3.39 -3.22
C PHE A 110 24.55 3.84 -1.77
N THR A 111 24.40 5.14 -1.57
CA THR A 111 24.08 5.75 -0.27
C THR A 111 22.72 6.42 -0.33
N ARG A 112 21.85 6.12 0.62
CA ARG A 112 20.57 6.80 0.73
C ARG A 112 20.79 8.26 1.15
N PRO A 113 20.11 9.25 0.53
CA PRO A 113 20.23 10.64 0.91
C PRO A 113 19.90 10.89 2.38
N ASP A 114 20.67 11.75 3.04
CA ASP A 114 20.40 12.16 4.41
C ASP A 114 19.05 12.87 4.51
N GLY A 115 18.29 12.57 5.58
CA GLY A 115 16.98 13.18 5.79
C GLY A 115 15.87 12.65 4.86
N PHE A 116 16.09 11.59 4.08
CA PHE A 116 15.05 10.97 3.26
C PHE A 116 13.91 10.46 4.11
N ASP A 117 12.69 10.93 3.84
CA ASP A 117 11.44 10.52 4.50
C ASP A 117 10.60 9.68 3.54
N LEU A 118 10.59 8.38 3.78
CA LEU A 118 9.85 7.41 2.96
C LEU A 118 8.34 7.68 2.95
N ALA A 119 7.79 8.12 4.07
CA ALA A 119 6.35 8.36 4.20
C ALA A 119 5.86 9.54 3.34
N LYS A 120 6.72 10.55 3.17
CA LYS A 120 6.44 11.70 2.30
C LYS A 120 6.72 11.44 0.83
N ALA A 121 7.53 10.43 0.54
CA ALA A 121 7.92 10.12 -0.83
C ALA A 121 6.86 9.30 -1.59
N VAL A 122 5.93 8.64 -0.88
CA VAL A 122 4.84 7.86 -1.48
C VAL A 122 3.55 8.69 -1.43
N PRO A 123 2.76 8.73 -2.53
CA PRO A 123 1.48 9.42 -2.53
C PRO A 123 0.61 9.06 -1.33
N THR A 124 -0.13 10.01 -0.80
CA THR A 124 -1.09 9.78 0.29
C THR A 124 -2.23 8.86 -0.16
N GLU A 125 -2.99 8.30 0.79
CA GLU A 125 -4.18 7.50 0.45
C GLU A 125 -5.14 8.34 -0.41
N LEU A 126 -5.37 9.59 -0.05
CA LEU A 126 -6.25 10.49 -0.78
C LEU A 126 -5.77 10.70 -2.22
N GLU A 127 -4.47 10.96 -2.43
CA GLU A 127 -3.89 11.10 -3.77
C GLU A 127 -4.03 9.81 -4.58
N LEU A 128 -3.79 8.64 -3.97
CA LEU A 128 -3.94 7.36 -4.64
C LEU A 128 -5.39 7.07 -5.06
N LEU A 129 -6.37 7.48 -4.27
CA LEU A 129 -7.78 7.28 -4.53
C LEU A 129 -8.33 8.25 -5.60
N THR A 130 -7.74 9.43 -5.72
CA THR A 130 -8.14 10.46 -6.70
C THR A 130 -7.43 10.32 -8.04
N GLU A 131 -6.25 9.69 -8.10
CA GLU A 131 -5.50 9.47 -9.35
C GLU A 131 -6.12 8.33 -10.16
N GLY A 132 -6.98 8.63 -11.14
CA GLY A 132 -7.58 7.64 -12.04
C GLY A 132 -8.27 8.28 -13.24
N ASP A 133 -8.54 7.44 -14.24
CA ASP A 133 -9.29 7.85 -15.45
C ASP A 133 -10.83 7.77 -15.23
N GLY A 134 -11.26 7.46 -14.01
CA GLY A 134 -12.68 7.46 -13.63
C GLY A 134 -13.20 8.88 -13.43
N ASP A 135 -14.42 9.13 -13.88
CA ASP A 135 -15.17 10.33 -13.48
C ASP A 135 -15.05 10.52 -11.97
N ASP A 136 -15.09 11.78 -11.48
CA ASP A 136 -14.99 12.17 -10.07
C ASP A 136 -15.95 11.37 -9.18
N ALA A 137 -15.68 10.07 -9.06
CA ALA A 137 -16.54 9.14 -8.36
C ALA A 137 -16.22 9.20 -6.86
N ILE A 138 -17.26 9.47 -6.08
CA ILE A 138 -17.22 9.42 -4.63
C ILE A 138 -18.10 8.25 -4.18
N ALA A 139 -17.53 7.39 -3.32
CA ALA A 139 -18.27 6.35 -2.65
C ALA A 139 -18.72 6.80 -1.25
N THR A 140 -19.93 6.42 -0.87
CA THR A 140 -20.37 6.50 0.53
C THR A 140 -19.95 5.21 1.23
N VAL A 141 -19.06 5.32 2.21
CA VAL A 141 -18.52 4.19 2.97
C VAL A 141 -18.88 4.33 4.44
N LEU A 142 -19.57 3.34 4.99
CA LEU A 142 -19.79 3.22 6.42
C LEU A 142 -18.56 2.56 7.05
N VAL A 143 -18.01 3.18 8.08
CA VAL A 143 -16.86 2.67 8.83
C VAL A 143 -17.24 2.45 10.29
N ASP A 144 -16.94 1.26 10.80
CA ASP A 144 -17.15 0.87 12.19
C ASP A 144 -16.45 1.82 13.17
N VAL A 145 -17.03 1.98 14.36
CA VAL A 145 -16.52 2.88 15.42
C VAL A 145 -15.05 2.64 15.75
N ALA A 146 -14.57 1.40 15.65
CA ALA A 146 -13.18 1.06 15.95
C ALA A 146 -12.17 1.69 14.98
N LEU A 147 -12.59 1.98 13.75
CA LEU A 147 -11.73 2.57 12.70
C LEU A 147 -12.15 3.99 12.30
N ALA A 148 -13.35 4.43 12.68
CA ALA A 148 -13.93 5.68 12.23
C ALA A 148 -13.03 6.90 12.52
N GLN A 149 -12.44 6.99 13.71
CA GLN A 149 -11.55 8.09 14.08
C GLN A 149 -10.24 8.08 13.27
N ARG A 150 -9.73 6.90 12.93
CA ARG A 150 -8.54 6.79 12.06
C ARG A 150 -8.84 7.29 10.66
N VAL A 151 -9.97 6.88 10.08
CA VAL A 151 -10.40 7.33 8.74
C VAL A 151 -10.68 8.83 8.75
N LYS A 152 -11.32 9.35 9.80
CA LYS A 152 -11.55 10.78 9.98
C LYS A 152 -10.23 11.59 10.04
N ALA A 153 -9.22 11.09 10.74
CA ALA A 153 -7.89 11.71 10.78
C ALA A 153 -7.16 11.64 9.43
N GLU A 154 -7.44 10.63 8.61
CA GLU A 154 -6.82 10.43 7.30
C GLU A 154 -7.42 11.32 6.21
N PHE A 155 -8.76 11.43 6.16
CA PHE A 155 -9.49 12.17 5.11
C PHE A 155 -10.01 13.52 5.55
N GLY A 156 -9.95 13.83 6.84
CA GLY A 156 -10.41 15.09 7.43
C GLY A 156 -11.92 15.14 7.68
N ASP A 157 -12.33 16.16 8.42
CA ASP A 157 -13.75 16.38 8.76
C ASP A 157 -14.65 16.61 7.53
N GLY A 158 -14.11 17.14 6.46
CA GLY A 158 -14.84 17.39 5.21
C GLY A 158 -15.31 16.10 4.51
N ALA A 159 -14.72 14.96 4.83
CA ALA A 159 -15.15 13.68 4.30
C ALA A 159 -16.32 13.05 5.09
N VAL A 160 -16.64 13.56 6.28
CA VAL A 160 -17.72 13.04 7.14
C VAL A 160 -19.06 13.44 6.57
N LEU A 161 -19.88 12.45 6.19
CA LEU A 161 -21.27 12.68 5.75
C LEU A 161 -22.25 12.61 6.92
N ARG A 162 -22.05 11.61 7.80
CA ARG A 162 -22.97 11.36 8.91
C ARG A 162 -22.29 10.55 10.00
N GLU A 163 -22.43 10.99 11.24
CA GLU A 163 -22.10 10.18 12.43
C GLU A 163 -23.38 9.47 12.92
N ARG A 164 -23.28 8.18 13.20
CA ARG A 164 -24.40 7.37 13.71
C ARG A 164 -24.34 7.27 15.23
N SER A 165 -25.48 6.91 15.83
CA SER A 165 -25.61 6.79 17.31
C SER A 165 -24.75 5.67 17.91
N ASP A 166 -24.35 4.69 17.13
CA ASP A 166 -23.46 3.59 17.51
C ASP A 166 -21.97 3.96 17.41
N GLY A 167 -21.65 5.19 17.00
CA GLY A 167 -20.29 5.68 16.80
C GLY A 167 -19.67 5.33 15.45
N SER A 168 -20.38 4.60 14.58
CA SER A 168 -19.96 4.41 13.19
C SER A 168 -20.15 5.69 12.37
N ILE A 169 -19.34 5.88 11.33
CA ILE A 169 -19.36 7.11 10.52
C ILE A 169 -19.47 6.76 9.04
N GLU A 170 -20.34 7.50 8.36
CA GLU A 170 -20.45 7.49 6.90
C GLU A 170 -19.52 8.55 6.31
N PHE A 171 -18.63 8.12 5.41
CA PHE A 171 -17.65 8.98 4.75
C PHE A 171 -17.89 9.08 3.25
N ALA A 172 -17.58 10.26 2.69
CA ALA A 172 -17.41 10.47 1.26
C ALA A 172 -15.97 10.16 0.87
N ILE A 173 -15.73 9.03 0.24
CA ILE A 173 -14.38 8.56 -0.12
C ILE A 173 -14.20 8.60 -1.64
N PRO A 174 -13.16 9.26 -2.17
CA PRO A 174 -12.85 9.21 -3.59
C PRO A 174 -12.62 7.78 -4.06
N CYS A 175 -13.13 7.45 -5.24
CA CYS A 175 -12.96 6.12 -5.85
C CYS A 175 -12.69 6.19 -7.37
N ALA A 176 -12.08 7.29 -7.84
CA ALA A 176 -11.66 7.43 -9.23
C ALA A 176 -10.65 6.34 -9.61
N ASN A 177 -9.76 5.95 -8.68
CA ASN A 177 -8.92 4.77 -8.80
C ASN A 177 -9.55 3.58 -8.07
N MET A 178 -10.37 2.81 -8.79
CA MET A 178 -11.10 1.68 -8.22
C MET A 178 -10.18 0.60 -7.63
N ASN A 179 -8.98 0.40 -8.17
CA ASN A 179 -8.03 -0.57 -7.64
C ASN A 179 -7.44 -0.10 -6.30
N ALA A 180 -7.09 1.18 -6.18
CA ALA A 180 -6.63 1.76 -4.93
C ALA A 180 -7.77 1.77 -3.89
N PHE A 181 -8.99 2.16 -4.29
CA PHE A 181 -10.17 2.15 -3.43
C PHE A 181 -10.47 0.76 -2.88
N ARG A 182 -10.42 -0.27 -3.73
CA ARG A 182 -10.59 -1.67 -3.31
C ARG A 182 -9.52 -2.09 -2.31
N GLY A 183 -8.25 -1.78 -2.57
CA GLY A 183 -7.14 -2.08 -1.65
C GLY A 183 -7.32 -1.41 -0.30
N TRP A 184 -7.69 -0.13 -0.29
CA TRP A 184 -7.98 0.62 0.93
C TRP A 184 -9.17 0.04 1.70
N LEU A 185 -10.27 -0.26 1.02
CA LEU A 185 -11.47 -0.82 1.64
C LEU A 185 -11.20 -2.20 2.27
N PHE A 186 -10.50 -3.09 1.55
CA PHE A 186 -10.22 -4.45 2.02
C PHE A 186 -9.22 -4.49 3.17
N ALA A 187 -8.37 -3.46 3.32
CA ALA A 187 -7.52 -3.32 4.50
C ALA A 187 -8.32 -3.14 5.82
N MET A 188 -9.60 -2.80 5.74
CA MET A 188 -10.49 -2.69 6.90
C MET A 188 -11.28 -3.97 7.19
N VAL A 189 -11.13 -4.99 6.36
CA VAL A 189 -11.78 -6.32 6.49
C VAL A 189 -13.32 -6.18 6.57
N ASP A 190 -13.93 -6.53 7.71
CA ASP A 190 -15.35 -6.45 8.00
C ASP A 190 -15.80 -5.14 8.68
N ARG A 191 -14.87 -4.18 8.83
CA ARG A 191 -15.11 -2.91 9.53
C ARG A 191 -15.55 -1.77 8.63
N ALA A 192 -15.77 -2.04 7.35
CA ALA A 192 -16.25 -1.04 6.41
C ALA A 192 -17.19 -1.64 5.38
N GLU A 193 -18.23 -0.87 5.01
CA GLU A 193 -19.22 -1.25 4.00
C GLU A 193 -19.43 -0.11 3.01
N VAL A 194 -19.47 -0.43 1.70
CA VAL A 194 -19.85 0.51 0.65
C VAL A 194 -21.37 0.60 0.58
N LEU A 195 -21.93 1.75 0.96
CA LEU A 195 -23.36 2.02 0.89
C LEU A 195 -23.81 2.47 -0.50
N GLY A 196 -22.93 3.15 -1.24
CA GLY A 196 -23.23 3.67 -2.56
C GLY A 196 -22.03 4.33 -3.25
N PRO A 197 -22.17 4.71 -4.51
CA PRO A 197 -23.30 4.44 -5.41
C PRO A 197 -23.40 2.96 -5.82
N PRO A 198 -24.56 2.51 -6.33
CA PRO A 198 -24.79 1.09 -6.67
C PRO A 198 -23.67 0.49 -7.53
N ARG A 199 -23.20 1.20 -8.56
CA ARG A 199 -22.10 0.75 -9.44
C ARG A 199 -20.83 0.40 -8.70
N VAL A 200 -20.47 1.18 -7.68
CA VAL A 200 -19.26 0.93 -6.88
C VAL A 200 -19.46 -0.28 -5.97
N ARG A 201 -20.62 -0.34 -5.32
CA ARG A 201 -20.99 -1.48 -4.45
C ARG A 201 -21.01 -2.79 -5.24
N GLU A 202 -21.63 -2.82 -6.41
CA GLU A 202 -21.67 -4.00 -7.30
C GLU A 202 -20.26 -4.42 -7.73
N HIS A 203 -19.38 -3.47 -8.07
CA HIS A 203 -17.99 -3.78 -8.43
C HIS A 203 -17.25 -4.48 -7.29
N ILE A 204 -17.41 -4.01 -6.05
CA ILE A 204 -16.80 -4.61 -4.86
C ILE A 204 -17.38 -6.00 -4.58
N VAL A 205 -18.72 -6.14 -4.62
CA VAL A 205 -19.40 -7.42 -4.39
C VAL A 205 -18.99 -8.48 -5.43
N ASN A 206 -18.97 -8.12 -6.72
CA ASN A 206 -18.55 -9.02 -7.79
C ASN A 206 -17.10 -9.49 -7.60
N HIS A 207 -16.21 -8.60 -7.17
CA HIS A 207 -14.83 -8.98 -6.90
C HIS A 207 -14.71 -9.95 -5.71
N LEU A 208 -15.46 -9.72 -4.63
CA LEU A 208 -15.49 -10.62 -3.48
C LEU A 208 -16.05 -12.00 -3.85
N GLN A 209 -17.09 -12.05 -4.69
CA GLN A 209 -17.66 -13.31 -5.19
C GLN A 209 -16.66 -14.09 -6.05
N GLN A 210 -15.89 -13.41 -6.90
CA GLN A 210 -14.83 -14.05 -7.69
C GLN A 210 -13.75 -14.69 -6.82
N ILE A 211 -13.34 -14.02 -5.74
CA ILE A 211 -12.37 -14.58 -4.79
C ILE A 211 -12.97 -15.78 -4.04
N ALA A 212 -14.20 -15.67 -3.57
CA ALA A 212 -14.87 -16.72 -2.82
C ALA A 212 -15.21 -17.96 -3.68
N GLY A 213 -15.46 -17.78 -4.98
CA GLY A 213 -15.80 -18.87 -5.92
C GLY A 213 -14.58 -19.61 -6.49
N ASN A 214 -13.36 -19.13 -6.25
CA ASN A 214 -12.11 -19.76 -6.70
C ASN A 214 -11.44 -20.64 -5.61
N ASN A 215 -12.13 -20.96 -4.52
CA ASN A 215 -11.67 -21.85 -3.45
C ASN A 215 -12.30 -23.24 -3.55
#